data_282d637c73c3bbe50bd16cf95e150ad5
#
_entry.id   282d637c73c3bbe50bd16cf95e150ad5
#
_cell.length_a   1.000
_cell.length_b   1.000
_cell.length_c   1.000
_cell.angle_alpha   90.00
_cell.angle_beta   90.00
_cell.angle_gamma   90.00
#
_symmetry.space_group_name_H-M   'P 1'
#
loop_
_entity.id
_entity.type
_entity.pdbx_description
1 polymer ?
#
loop_
_entity_poly.entity_id
_entity_poly.type
_entity_poly.pdbx_seq_one_letter_code
_entity_poly.pdbx_strand_id
1 'polypeptide(L)'
;MNRHLLLILLLLPVFVVAQKVETVSERFHYIYLKPETKIEQLQKDNEERQRNWQEEFEAMKAGLAESDRVSDNIKVEVQTDVQQNGDEINLIVAVSYETIRLAEDADDYALGKYAIQNSNACSFMCSFLKGKLENDLAVYLKEGVKVDLKITGATDGTPIKSKIAYKGEYGDFTDKEIHLNGEPYAMTVTRKTGITTNGQLAFLRTQGVEHFLENEVTTLQHTQNQYQCHAVENVEKGGGYRRVSVEITIHGAFDDVEPSNTTKP
;
A
#
# COMPACT_ATOMS: atom_id res chain seq x y z
N MET A 1 32.66 51.69 -58.42
CA MET A 1 31.76 50.92 -57.55
C MET A 1 32.60 49.85 -56.88
N ASN A 2 32.74 49.92 -55.54
CA ASN A 2 33.72 49.18 -54.80
C ASN A 2 33.30 47.67 -54.66
N ARG A 3 34.16 46.77 -55.09
CA ARG A 3 33.99 45.28 -54.98
C ARG A 3 33.72 44.82 -53.57
N HIS A 4 34.08 45.60 -52.57
CA HIS A 4 33.84 45.27 -51.14
C HIS A 4 32.41 45.46 -50.70
N LEU A 5 31.61 46.30 -51.35
CA LEU A 5 30.18 46.45 -50.98
C LEU A 5 29.30 45.27 -51.42
N LEU A 6 29.73 44.62 -52.50
CA LEU A 6 28.99 43.43 -52.99
C LEU A 6 29.16 42.19 -52.09
N LEU A 7 30.35 42.14 -51.42
CA LEU A 7 30.62 40.98 -50.52
C LEU A 7 29.83 41.05 -49.21
N ILE A 8 29.58 42.27 -48.71
CA ILE A 8 28.81 42.48 -47.48
C ILE A 8 27.31 42.17 -47.70
N LEU A 9 26.79 42.46 -48.88
CA LEU A 9 25.39 42.20 -49.22
C LEU A 9 25.10 40.70 -49.43
N LEU A 10 26.10 39.88 -49.81
CA LEU A 10 25.97 38.44 -49.98
C LEU A 10 26.10 37.68 -48.65
N LEU A 11 26.76 38.24 -47.63
CA LEU A 11 26.91 37.57 -46.32
C LEU A 11 25.74 37.81 -45.39
N LEU A 12 25.01 38.94 -45.54
CA LEU A 12 23.85 39.21 -44.70
C LEU A 12 22.71 38.16 -44.75
N PRO A 13 22.31 37.68 -45.92
CA PRO A 13 21.27 36.64 -45.96
C PRO A 13 21.74 35.29 -45.39
N VAL A 14 23.05 34.98 -45.45
CA VAL A 14 23.58 33.72 -44.88
C VAL A 14 23.56 33.74 -43.37
N PHE A 15 23.89 34.89 -42.73
CA PHE A 15 23.81 35.06 -41.29
C PHE A 15 22.37 34.99 -40.78
N VAL A 16 21.41 35.58 -41.48
CA VAL A 16 19.99 35.52 -41.09
C VAL A 16 19.43 34.13 -41.25
N VAL A 17 19.88 33.37 -42.26
CA VAL A 17 19.46 31.96 -42.42
C VAL A 17 20.11 31.07 -41.36
N ALA A 18 21.37 31.30 -40.99
CA ALA A 18 22.04 30.55 -39.93
C ALA A 18 21.40 30.80 -38.55
N GLN A 19 21.06 32.03 -38.19
CA GLN A 19 20.34 32.34 -36.95
C GLN A 19 18.92 31.75 -36.94
N LYS A 20 18.22 31.74 -38.08
CA LYS A 20 16.90 31.07 -38.16
C LYS A 20 16.99 29.56 -38.05
N VAL A 21 18.08 28.96 -38.53
CA VAL A 21 18.29 27.50 -38.41
C VAL A 21 18.64 27.14 -36.99
N GLU A 22 19.44 27.91 -36.25
CA GLU A 22 19.72 27.68 -34.83
C GLU A 22 18.45 27.79 -33.96
N THR A 23 17.65 28.83 -34.16
CA THR A 23 16.39 28.99 -33.40
C THR A 23 15.36 27.89 -33.73
N VAL A 24 15.35 27.39 -34.94
CA VAL A 24 14.49 26.29 -35.35
C VAL A 24 15.02 24.96 -34.74
N SER A 25 16.33 24.77 -34.73
CA SER A 25 16.96 23.60 -34.10
C SER A 25 16.71 23.53 -32.60
N GLU A 26 16.82 24.63 -31.88
CA GLU A 26 16.48 24.69 -30.46
C GLU A 26 14.99 24.42 -30.20
N ARG A 27 14.09 24.98 -31.02
CA ARG A 27 12.65 24.66 -30.92
C ARG A 27 12.34 23.20 -31.22
N PHE A 28 13.01 22.58 -32.19
CA PHE A 28 12.85 21.15 -32.46
C PHE A 28 13.42 20.29 -31.33
N HIS A 29 14.45 20.72 -30.65
CA HIS A 29 14.97 19.98 -29.47
C HIS A 29 13.95 19.96 -28.32
N TYR A 30 13.24 21.05 -28.08
CA TYR A 30 12.14 21.10 -27.10
C TYR A 30 10.89 20.31 -27.51
N ILE A 31 10.65 20.15 -28.81
CA ILE A 31 9.48 19.39 -29.32
C ILE A 31 9.71 17.87 -29.23
N TYR A 32 10.97 17.41 -29.18
CA TYR A 32 11.32 15.99 -29.05
C TYR A 32 11.48 15.49 -27.61
N LEU A 33 11.45 16.36 -26.63
CA LEU A 33 11.23 15.94 -25.24
C LEU A 33 9.76 15.52 -25.15
N LYS A 34 9.54 14.21 -25.26
CA LYS A 34 8.22 13.61 -25.06
C LYS A 34 7.68 14.15 -23.74
N PRO A 35 6.55 14.88 -23.71
CA PRO A 35 6.00 15.29 -22.43
C PRO A 35 5.79 14.03 -21.60
N GLU A 36 6.23 14.06 -20.35
CA GLU A 36 5.94 12.98 -19.42
C GLU A 36 4.44 12.71 -19.45
N THR A 37 4.07 11.47 -19.61
CA THR A 37 2.66 11.10 -19.54
C THR A 37 2.17 11.31 -18.10
N LYS A 38 0.87 11.57 -17.92
CA LYS A 38 0.25 11.70 -16.58
C LYS A 38 0.65 10.52 -15.69
N ILE A 39 0.67 9.32 -16.22
CA ILE A 39 1.01 8.11 -15.47
C ILE A 39 2.49 8.09 -15.04
N GLU A 40 3.43 8.49 -15.89
CA GLU A 40 4.85 8.57 -15.55
C GLU A 40 5.11 9.57 -14.41
N GLN A 41 4.40 10.72 -14.42
CA GLN A 41 4.48 11.68 -13.33
C GLN A 41 3.90 11.12 -12.03
N LEU A 42 2.72 10.50 -12.09
CA LEU A 42 2.09 9.87 -10.92
C LEU A 42 2.94 8.75 -10.32
N GLN A 43 3.63 7.98 -11.15
CA GLN A 43 4.56 6.96 -10.69
C GLN A 43 5.76 7.55 -9.94
N LYS A 44 6.34 8.64 -10.44
CA LYS A 44 7.43 9.34 -9.73
C LYS A 44 6.97 9.92 -8.39
N ASP A 45 5.81 10.58 -8.37
CA ASP A 45 5.24 11.12 -7.13
C ASP A 45 4.94 9.99 -6.12
N ASN A 46 4.58 8.82 -6.64
CA ASN A 46 4.33 7.64 -5.84
C ASN A 46 5.62 7.02 -5.27
N GLU A 47 6.71 6.97 -6.04
CA GLU A 47 8.03 6.55 -5.54
C GLU A 47 8.53 7.47 -4.41
N GLU A 48 8.30 8.77 -4.53
CA GLU A 48 8.60 9.72 -3.46
C GLU A 48 7.73 9.48 -2.22
N ARG A 49 6.42 9.26 -2.40
CA ARG A 49 5.49 8.89 -1.32
C ARG A 49 5.95 7.64 -0.59
N GLN A 50 6.28 6.58 -1.31
CA GLN A 50 6.75 5.32 -0.72
C GLN A 50 8.01 5.52 0.13
N ARG A 51 8.98 6.28 -0.37
CA ARG A 51 10.20 6.61 0.36
C ARG A 51 9.91 7.39 1.63
N ASN A 52 9.09 8.45 1.54
CA ASN A 52 8.71 9.27 2.68
C ASN A 52 7.98 8.43 3.75
N TRP A 53 7.07 7.55 3.35
CA TRP A 53 6.36 6.67 4.26
C TRP A 53 7.28 5.66 4.96
N GLN A 54 8.28 5.15 4.25
CA GLN A 54 9.27 4.27 4.85
C GLN A 54 10.11 5.02 5.92
N GLU A 55 10.53 6.25 5.62
CA GLU A 55 11.26 7.10 6.57
C GLU A 55 10.42 7.45 7.80
N GLU A 56 9.16 7.84 7.61
CA GLU A 56 8.24 8.12 8.72
C GLU A 56 7.97 6.88 9.57
N PHE A 57 7.86 5.72 8.92
CA PHE A 57 7.72 4.45 9.62
C PHE A 57 8.92 4.19 10.54
N GLU A 58 10.15 4.31 10.02
CA GLU A 58 11.35 4.11 10.83
C GLU A 58 11.46 5.12 11.98
N ALA A 59 11.06 6.37 11.75
CA ALA A 59 11.00 7.39 12.79
C ALA A 59 9.97 7.06 13.88
N MET A 60 8.78 6.58 13.48
CA MET A 60 7.72 6.17 14.41
C MET A 60 8.16 4.94 15.24
N LYS A 61 8.84 3.97 14.59
CA LYS A 61 9.42 2.79 15.23
C LYS A 61 10.46 3.19 16.28
N ALA A 62 11.38 4.10 15.93
CA ALA A 62 12.40 4.58 16.85
C ALA A 62 11.79 5.24 18.09
N GLY A 63 10.74 6.07 17.95
CA GLY A 63 10.02 6.68 19.06
C GLY A 63 9.31 5.68 19.97
N LEU A 64 8.90 4.51 19.44
CA LEU A 64 8.26 3.44 20.22
C LEU A 64 9.27 2.49 20.86
N ALA A 65 10.45 2.32 20.29
CA ALA A 65 11.54 1.53 20.87
C ALA A 65 11.99 2.11 22.24
N GLU A 66 11.98 3.43 22.39
CA GLU A 66 12.23 4.10 23.67
C GLU A 66 11.23 3.73 24.78
N SER A 67 10.06 3.20 24.42
CA SER A 67 8.97 2.81 25.34
C SER A 67 8.83 1.30 25.56
N ASP A 68 9.78 0.47 25.11
CA ASP A 68 9.76 -1.00 25.15
C ASP A 68 8.51 -1.67 24.50
N ARG A 69 7.78 -0.94 23.66
CA ARG A 69 6.52 -1.42 23.09
C ARG A 69 6.67 -2.13 21.74
N VAL A 70 7.76 -1.85 21.03
CA VAL A 70 8.06 -2.45 19.72
C VAL A 70 9.54 -2.77 19.67
N SER A 71 9.92 -4.00 19.30
CA SER A 71 11.33 -4.36 19.22
C SER A 71 11.93 -3.90 17.89
N ASP A 72 13.27 -3.72 17.88
CA ASP A 72 14.04 -3.47 16.66
C ASP A 72 13.95 -4.59 15.62
N ASN A 73 13.33 -5.71 16.00
CA ASN A 73 13.19 -6.89 15.15
C ASN A 73 12.01 -6.81 14.16
N ILE A 74 11.16 -5.78 14.26
CA ILE A 74 10.05 -5.59 13.32
C ILE A 74 10.54 -4.74 12.14
N LYS A 75 10.38 -5.26 10.94
CA LYS A 75 10.47 -4.53 9.69
C LYS A 75 9.08 -4.46 9.08
N VAL A 76 8.55 -3.27 8.88
CA VAL A 76 7.34 -3.09 8.07
C VAL A 76 7.77 -2.79 6.64
N GLU A 77 7.11 -3.41 5.73
CA GLU A 77 7.26 -3.17 4.30
C GLU A 77 6.03 -2.41 3.82
N VAL A 78 6.26 -1.24 3.26
CA VAL A 78 5.22 -0.44 2.63
C VAL A 78 5.51 -0.41 1.15
N GLN A 79 4.56 -0.85 0.36
CA GLN A 79 4.61 -0.77 -1.10
C GLN A 79 3.46 0.09 -1.58
N THR A 80 3.74 0.98 -2.51
CA THR A 80 2.72 1.78 -3.18
C THR A 80 2.90 1.65 -4.68
N ASP A 81 1.81 1.53 -5.43
CA ASP A 81 1.82 1.42 -6.88
C ASP A 81 0.69 2.25 -7.49
N VAL A 82 0.89 2.73 -8.71
CA VAL A 82 -0.10 3.43 -9.51
C VAL A 82 -0.38 2.61 -10.74
N GLN A 83 -1.60 2.09 -10.87
CA GLN A 83 -2.01 1.24 -11.97
C GLN A 83 -3.10 1.88 -12.81
N GLN A 84 -2.90 1.91 -14.12
CA GLN A 84 -3.91 2.32 -15.07
C GLN A 84 -4.67 1.10 -15.60
N ASN A 85 -5.98 1.13 -15.44
CA ASN A 85 -6.88 0.09 -15.94
C ASN A 85 -7.96 0.74 -16.83
N GLY A 86 -7.68 0.77 -18.15
CA GLY A 86 -8.48 1.56 -19.10
C GLY A 86 -8.33 3.05 -18.83
N ASP A 87 -9.43 3.73 -18.56
CA ASP A 87 -9.47 5.16 -18.25
C ASP A 87 -9.29 5.44 -16.75
N GLU A 88 -9.39 4.43 -15.90
CA GLU A 88 -9.29 4.52 -14.45
C GLU A 88 -7.84 4.42 -13.99
N ILE A 89 -7.41 5.32 -13.11
CA ILE A 89 -6.06 5.30 -12.51
C ILE A 89 -6.18 5.06 -11.01
N ASN A 90 -5.74 3.89 -10.58
CA ASN A 90 -5.86 3.38 -9.23
C ASN A 90 -4.59 3.61 -8.43
N LEU A 91 -4.74 3.84 -7.13
CA LEU A 91 -3.66 3.79 -6.17
C LEU A 91 -3.74 2.49 -5.37
N ILE A 92 -2.65 1.73 -5.39
CA ILE A 92 -2.52 0.51 -4.59
C ILE A 92 -1.54 0.78 -3.46
N VAL A 93 -1.93 0.39 -2.26
CA VAL A 93 -1.10 0.47 -1.05
C VAL A 93 -1.09 -0.91 -0.40
N ALA A 94 0.09 -1.48 -0.24
CA ALA A 94 0.27 -2.73 0.49
C ALA A 94 1.15 -2.50 1.72
N VAL A 95 0.69 -2.97 2.88
CA VAL A 95 1.43 -2.89 4.13
C VAL A 95 1.51 -4.28 4.75
N SER A 96 2.72 -4.70 5.02
CA SER A 96 3.01 -5.97 5.70
C SER A 96 4.12 -5.76 6.72
N TYR A 97 4.30 -6.72 7.61
CA TYR A 97 5.44 -6.70 8.52
C TYR A 97 6.17 -8.04 8.51
N GLU A 98 7.45 -7.96 8.82
CA GLU A 98 8.35 -9.09 8.94
C GLU A 98 9.10 -8.99 10.27
N THR A 99 9.23 -10.11 10.98
CA THR A 99 10.11 -10.15 12.15
C THR A 99 11.47 -10.70 11.74
N ILE A 100 12.53 -9.93 12.00
CA ILE A 100 13.90 -10.24 11.58
C ILE A 100 14.50 -11.40 12.39
N ARG A 101 13.96 -11.70 13.57
CA ARG A 101 14.43 -12.78 14.44
C ARG A 101 13.38 -13.85 14.62
N LEU A 102 13.78 -15.10 14.41
CA LEU A 102 13.04 -16.32 14.77
C LEU A 102 12.98 -16.55 16.29
N ALA A 103 13.21 -15.56 17.12
CA ALA A 103 13.10 -15.67 18.55
C ALA A 103 11.62 -15.89 18.94
N GLU A 104 11.38 -16.77 19.90
CA GLU A 104 10.05 -17.16 20.39
C GLU A 104 9.25 -16.00 21.03
N ASP A 105 9.83 -14.80 21.09
CA ASP A 105 9.31 -13.66 21.83
C ASP A 105 8.75 -12.57 20.89
N ALA A 106 7.51 -12.50 20.85
CA ALA A 106 6.63 -11.45 21.33
C ALA A 106 6.13 -10.39 20.35
N ASP A 107 6.74 -10.09 19.20
CA ASP A 107 6.18 -9.05 18.31
C ASP A 107 5.09 -9.61 17.39
N ASP A 108 5.21 -10.89 17.04
CA ASP A 108 4.20 -11.62 16.29
C ASP A 108 3.11 -12.21 17.21
N TYR A 109 2.06 -12.74 16.59
CA TYR A 109 1.03 -13.43 17.36
C TYR A 109 1.58 -14.62 18.14
N ALA A 110 1.39 -14.63 19.45
CA ALA A 110 1.66 -15.80 20.25
C ALA A 110 0.79 -17.00 19.80
N LEU A 111 1.21 -18.23 20.15
CA LEU A 111 0.48 -19.45 19.78
C LEU A 111 -0.99 -19.36 20.18
N GLY A 112 -1.88 -19.65 19.25
CA GLY A 112 -3.32 -19.63 19.47
C GLY A 112 -3.95 -18.24 19.64
N LYS A 113 -3.21 -17.16 19.42
CA LYS A 113 -3.72 -15.79 19.51
C LYS A 113 -4.07 -15.23 18.13
N TYR A 114 -5.09 -14.35 18.10
CA TYR A 114 -5.64 -13.79 16.86
C TYR A 114 -6.04 -12.32 16.95
N ALA A 115 -6.31 -11.78 18.15
CA ALA A 115 -6.70 -10.39 18.29
C ALA A 115 -5.50 -9.44 18.09
N ILE A 116 -5.70 -8.29 17.47
CA ILE A 116 -4.63 -7.32 17.11
C ILE A 116 -3.70 -7.04 18.29
N GLN A 117 -4.25 -6.82 19.48
CA GLN A 117 -3.49 -6.52 20.70
C GLN A 117 -2.61 -7.69 21.18
N ASN A 118 -2.71 -8.84 20.56
CA ASN A 118 -1.84 -9.99 20.85
C ASN A 118 -0.58 -10.03 19.95
N SER A 119 -0.39 -9.03 19.11
CA SER A 119 0.79 -8.83 18.29
C SER A 119 1.16 -7.35 18.30
N ASN A 120 2.33 -7.03 18.79
CA ASN A 120 2.85 -5.65 18.76
C ASN A 120 3.04 -5.19 17.31
N ALA A 121 3.55 -6.06 16.43
CA ALA A 121 3.75 -5.78 15.02
C ALA A 121 2.44 -5.48 14.31
N CYS A 122 1.39 -6.29 14.53
CA CYS A 122 0.08 -6.04 13.93
C CYS A 122 -0.56 -4.76 14.47
N SER A 123 -0.49 -4.50 15.76
CA SER A 123 -1.00 -3.27 16.39
C SER A 123 -0.31 -2.03 15.80
N PHE A 124 0.99 -2.12 15.61
CA PHE A 124 1.80 -1.04 15.04
C PHE A 124 1.47 -0.80 13.57
N MET A 125 1.41 -1.87 12.77
CA MET A 125 0.99 -1.80 11.35
C MET A 125 -0.40 -1.15 11.21
N CYS A 126 -1.36 -1.56 12.03
CA CYS A 126 -2.72 -0.99 12.02
C CYS A 126 -2.70 0.51 12.36
N SER A 127 -1.92 0.91 13.36
CA SER A 127 -1.80 2.33 13.76
C SER A 127 -1.15 3.18 12.66
N PHE A 128 -0.09 2.67 12.03
CA PHE A 128 0.55 3.31 10.90
C PHE A 128 -0.43 3.46 9.72
N LEU A 129 -1.11 2.37 9.35
CA LEU A 129 -2.08 2.36 8.26
C LEU A 129 -3.23 3.34 8.50
N LYS A 130 -3.77 3.39 9.73
CA LYS A 130 -4.78 4.39 10.12
C LYS A 130 -4.27 5.81 9.88
N GLY A 131 -3.05 6.13 10.35
CA GLY A 131 -2.44 7.45 10.14
C GLY A 131 -2.35 7.81 8.66
N LYS A 132 -1.94 6.86 7.80
CA LYS A 132 -1.83 7.09 6.36
C LYS A 132 -3.19 7.28 5.69
N LEU A 133 -4.19 6.47 6.03
CA LEU A 133 -5.54 6.59 5.48
C LEU A 133 -6.25 7.89 5.89
N GLU A 134 -6.06 8.33 7.14
CA GLU A 134 -6.75 9.51 7.67
C GLU A 134 -6.05 10.84 7.33
N ASN A 135 -4.75 10.83 7.01
CA ASN A 135 -4.01 12.04 6.68
C ASN A 135 -3.60 12.09 5.20
N ASP A 136 -2.71 11.18 4.78
CA ASP A 136 -2.06 11.28 3.47
C ASP A 136 -3.00 10.85 2.33
N LEU A 137 -3.87 9.86 2.57
CA LEU A 137 -4.80 9.30 1.59
C LEU A 137 -6.22 9.85 1.69
N ALA A 138 -6.52 10.66 2.71
CA ALA A 138 -7.86 11.22 2.91
C ALA A 138 -8.39 11.97 1.66
N VAL A 139 -7.50 12.61 0.92
CA VAL A 139 -7.86 13.34 -0.32
C VAL A 139 -8.41 12.43 -1.42
N TYR A 140 -8.04 11.17 -1.42
CA TYR A 140 -8.50 10.14 -2.38
C TYR A 140 -9.71 9.34 -1.86
N LEU A 141 -9.94 9.32 -0.54
CA LEU A 141 -10.99 8.55 0.12
C LEU A 141 -12.26 9.41 0.30
N LYS A 142 -12.78 9.91 -0.82
CA LYS A 142 -14.00 10.73 -0.84
C LYS A 142 -15.25 9.86 -0.74
N GLU A 143 -16.38 10.50 -0.45
CA GLU A 143 -17.70 9.83 -0.42
C GLU A 143 -17.98 9.09 -1.73
N GLY A 144 -18.33 7.79 -1.60
CA GLY A 144 -18.70 6.95 -2.72
C GLY A 144 -17.54 6.37 -3.53
N VAL A 145 -16.28 6.71 -3.22
CA VAL A 145 -15.11 6.08 -3.86
C VAL A 145 -15.09 4.59 -3.52
N LYS A 146 -14.87 3.76 -4.55
CA LYS A 146 -14.72 2.32 -4.37
C LYS A 146 -13.34 2.00 -3.82
N VAL A 147 -13.30 1.19 -2.76
CA VAL A 147 -12.06 0.74 -2.12
C VAL A 147 -12.10 -0.77 -1.94
N ASP A 148 -11.16 -1.48 -2.55
CA ASP A 148 -10.99 -2.91 -2.34
C ASP A 148 -9.90 -3.12 -1.26
N LEU A 149 -10.22 -3.90 -0.22
CA LEU A 149 -9.34 -4.17 0.91
C LEU A 149 -9.11 -5.68 1.01
N LYS A 150 -7.91 -6.11 0.62
CA LYS A 150 -7.50 -7.51 0.73
C LYS A 150 -6.65 -7.68 1.98
N ILE A 151 -7.17 -8.44 2.94
CA ILE A 151 -6.52 -8.72 4.21
C ILE A 151 -6.07 -10.17 4.22
N THR A 152 -4.77 -10.41 4.37
CA THR A 152 -4.20 -11.75 4.43
C THR A 152 -3.70 -12.03 5.84
N GLY A 153 -4.30 -13.00 6.51
CA GLY A 153 -3.84 -13.52 7.80
C GLY A 153 -3.10 -14.84 7.61
N ALA A 154 -2.00 -15.02 8.32
CA ALA A 154 -1.17 -16.21 8.21
C ALA A 154 -0.93 -16.89 9.57
N THR A 155 -0.80 -18.20 9.56
CA THR A 155 -0.37 -19.03 10.70
C THR A 155 0.85 -19.85 10.34
N ASP A 156 1.60 -20.23 11.36
CA ASP A 156 2.69 -21.22 11.21
C ASP A 156 2.16 -22.66 11.21
N GLY A 157 3.03 -23.61 10.87
CA GLY A 157 2.72 -25.04 10.81
C GLY A 157 2.58 -25.73 12.17
N THR A 158 2.48 -25.00 13.27
CA THR A 158 2.26 -25.59 14.60
C THR A 158 0.81 -26.04 14.73
N PRO A 159 0.52 -27.36 14.90
CA PRO A 159 -0.84 -27.84 14.93
C PRO A 159 -1.59 -27.41 16.19
N ILE A 160 -2.85 -27.07 16.05
CA ILE A 160 -3.75 -26.84 17.18
C ILE A 160 -4.09 -28.18 17.81
N LYS A 161 -3.51 -28.47 19.00
CA LYS A 161 -3.69 -29.75 19.70
C LYS A 161 -5.03 -29.89 20.44
N SER A 162 -5.63 -28.78 20.81
CA SER A 162 -6.90 -28.71 21.49
C SER A 162 -7.71 -27.53 21.04
N LYS A 163 -9.03 -27.61 21.12
CA LYS A 163 -9.93 -26.52 20.80
C LYS A 163 -9.57 -25.26 21.58
N ILE A 164 -9.39 -24.16 20.88
CA ILE A 164 -9.20 -22.82 21.45
C ILE A 164 -10.58 -22.15 21.55
N ALA A 165 -10.89 -21.58 22.70
CA ALA A 165 -12.15 -20.86 22.87
C ALA A 165 -12.19 -19.60 22.03
N TYR A 166 -13.25 -19.45 21.24
CA TYR A 166 -13.59 -18.21 20.56
C TYR A 166 -14.70 -17.51 21.35
N LYS A 167 -14.53 -16.22 21.66
CA LYS A 167 -15.48 -15.46 22.47
C LYS A 167 -16.53 -14.73 21.65
N GLY A 168 -16.36 -14.70 20.33
CA GLY A 168 -17.28 -14.02 19.41
C GLY A 168 -17.02 -12.52 19.27
N GLU A 169 -15.80 -12.07 19.50
CA GLU A 169 -15.40 -10.65 19.42
C GLU A 169 -15.75 -10.02 18.08
N TYR A 170 -15.67 -10.81 17.01
CA TYR A 170 -15.96 -10.38 15.63
C TYR A 170 -17.28 -10.95 15.09
N GLY A 171 -18.10 -11.57 15.96
CA GLY A 171 -19.33 -12.27 15.57
C GLY A 171 -19.14 -13.77 15.36
N ASP A 172 -20.24 -14.48 15.14
CA ASP A 172 -20.23 -15.90 14.77
C ASP A 172 -20.25 -16.00 13.23
N PHE A 173 -19.33 -16.76 12.65
CA PHE A 173 -19.22 -16.98 11.21
C PHE A 173 -19.70 -18.39 10.86
N THR A 174 -20.62 -18.48 9.91
CA THR A 174 -21.10 -19.75 9.34
C THR A 174 -21.04 -19.63 7.83
N ASP A 175 -20.27 -20.50 7.20
CA ASP A 175 -20.06 -20.56 5.74
C ASP A 175 -19.65 -19.21 5.13
N LYS A 176 -18.84 -18.42 5.87
CA LYS A 176 -18.29 -17.16 5.36
C LYS A 176 -17.32 -17.44 4.21
N GLU A 177 -17.61 -16.90 3.06
CA GLU A 177 -16.72 -17.02 1.88
C GLU A 177 -15.40 -16.29 2.13
N ILE A 178 -14.30 -17.00 1.96
CA ILE A 178 -12.91 -16.51 2.05
C ILE A 178 -12.03 -17.24 1.02
N HIS A 179 -10.75 -16.88 0.96
CA HIS A 179 -9.73 -17.69 0.31
C HIS A 179 -8.85 -18.38 1.37
N LEU A 180 -8.77 -19.69 1.34
CA LEU A 180 -7.84 -20.46 2.17
C LEU A 180 -6.74 -21.04 1.29
N ASN A 181 -5.49 -20.61 1.52
CA ASN A 181 -4.33 -20.98 0.70
C ASN A 181 -4.51 -20.68 -0.81
N GLY A 182 -5.25 -19.61 -1.12
CA GLY A 182 -5.54 -19.18 -2.49
C GLY A 182 -6.82 -19.74 -3.09
N GLU A 183 -7.45 -20.75 -2.47
CA GLU A 183 -8.66 -21.39 -2.97
C GLU A 183 -9.91 -20.88 -2.24
N PRO A 184 -11.05 -20.74 -2.93
CA PRO A 184 -12.33 -20.40 -2.30
C PRO A 184 -12.71 -21.41 -1.21
N TYR A 185 -13.10 -20.91 -0.04
CA TYR A 185 -13.41 -21.74 1.12
C TYR A 185 -14.53 -21.14 1.95
N ALA A 186 -15.47 -21.99 2.39
CA ALA A 186 -16.56 -21.62 3.31
C ALA A 186 -16.09 -21.79 4.77
N MET A 187 -15.75 -20.68 5.43
CA MET A 187 -15.20 -20.69 6.77
C MET A 187 -16.28 -20.63 7.83
N THR A 188 -16.18 -21.55 8.80
CA THR A 188 -17.09 -21.56 9.97
C THR A 188 -16.27 -21.46 11.26
N VAL A 189 -16.52 -20.39 12.05
CA VAL A 189 -15.98 -20.19 13.41
C VAL A 189 -17.05 -19.53 14.25
N THR A 190 -17.49 -20.21 15.30
CA THR A 190 -18.52 -19.70 16.22
C THR A 190 -18.09 -19.88 17.67
N ARG A 191 -18.74 -19.16 18.58
CA ARG A 191 -18.53 -19.37 20.03
C ARG A 191 -18.74 -20.83 20.44
N LYS A 192 -19.67 -21.56 19.79
CA LYS A 192 -19.93 -22.94 20.04
C LYS A 192 -18.85 -23.86 19.51
N THR A 193 -18.42 -23.67 18.26
CA THR A 193 -17.39 -24.52 17.62
C THR A 193 -16.00 -24.22 18.14
N GLY A 194 -15.69 -22.94 18.43
CA GLY A 194 -14.33 -22.48 18.76
C GLY A 194 -13.40 -22.59 17.56
N ILE A 195 -12.09 -22.52 17.81
CA ILE A 195 -11.03 -22.60 16.84
C ILE A 195 -10.37 -23.98 16.94
N THR A 196 -10.34 -24.71 15.84
CA THR A 196 -9.81 -26.10 15.79
C THR A 196 -8.75 -26.28 14.69
N THR A 197 -8.64 -25.33 13.77
CA THR A 197 -7.68 -25.37 12.66
C THR A 197 -6.85 -24.08 12.57
N ASN A 198 -5.67 -24.16 11.97
CA ASN A 198 -4.82 -23.01 11.69
C ASN A 198 -5.51 -22.04 10.71
N GLY A 199 -6.28 -22.55 9.74
CA GLY A 199 -7.05 -21.70 8.82
C GLY A 199 -8.08 -20.83 9.54
N GLN A 200 -8.79 -21.39 10.54
CA GLN A 200 -9.70 -20.60 11.38
C GLN A 200 -8.96 -19.53 12.18
N LEU A 201 -7.77 -19.84 12.68
CA LEU A 201 -6.95 -18.89 13.42
C LEU A 201 -6.42 -17.78 12.51
N ALA A 202 -5.95 -18.13 11.29
CA ALA A 202 -5.54 -17.19 10.28
C ALA A 202 -6.69 -16.25 9.86
N PHE A 203 -7.87 -16.83 9.63
CA PHE A 203 -9.07 -16.06 9.31
C PHE A 203 -9.44 -15.08 10.43
N LEU A 204 -9.42 -15.46 11.69
CA LEU A 204 -9.74 -14.54 12.79
C LEU A 204 -8.73 -13.39 12.91
N ARG A 205 -7.50 -13.58 12.47
CA ARG A 205 -6.53 -12.47 12.36
C ARG A 205 -6.95 -11.46 11.30
N THR A 206 -7.48 -11.92 10.15
CA THR A 206 -8.02 -10.99 9.14
C THR A 206 -9.23 -10.25 9.69
N GLN A 207 -10.10 -10.94 10.42
CA GLN A 207 -11.30 -10.33 11.01
C GLN A 207 -10.97 -9.25 12.05
N GLY A 208 -9.88 -9.43 12.80
CA GLY A 208 -9.39 -8.41 13.71
C GLY A 208 -9.02 -7.12 12.98
N VAL A 209 -8.29 -7.22 11.86
CA VAL A 209 -7.89 -6.07 11.06
C VAL A 209 -9.07 -5.46 10.30
N GLU A 210 -9.97 -6.27 9.72
CA GLU A 210 -11.22 -5.80 9.10
C GLU A 210 -12.01 -4.96 10.10
N HIS A 211 -12.26 -5.49 11.30
CA HIS A 211 -12.96 -4.79 12.37
C HIS A 211 -12.28 -3.49 12.79
N PHE A 212 -10.95 -3.46 12.84
CA PHE A 212 -10.20 -2.25 13.13
C PHE A 212 -10.39 -1.20 12.03
N LEU A 213 -10.26 -1.59 10.76
CA LEU A 213 -10.42 -0.67 9.62
C LEU A 213 -11.84 -0.10 9.55
N GLU A 214 -12.86 -0.91 9.78
CA GLU A 214 -14.25 -0.48 9.77
C GLU A 214 -14.62 0.49 10.90
N ASN A 215 -14.07 0.28 12.09
CA ASN A 215 -14.51 1.03 13.27
C ASN A 215 -13.56 2.16 13.66
N GLU A 216 -12.27 2.05 13.36
CA GLU A 216 -11.26 2.99 13.82
C GLU A 216 -10.76 3.93 12.72
N VAL A 217 -10.99 3.63 11.42
CA VAL A 217 -10.55 4.47 10.29
C VAL A 217 -11.74 5.26 9.74
N THR A 218 -11.81 6.52 10.13
CA THR A 218 -12.97 7.38 9.82
C THR A 218 -13.15 7.66 8.33
N THR A 219 -12.05 7.77 7.58
CA THR A 219 -12.09 8.00 6.12
C THR A 219 -12.73 6.86 5.35
N LEU A 220 -12.64 5.62 5.84
CA LEU A 220 -13.26 4.46 5.21
C LEU A 220 -14.77 4.37 5.47
N GLN A 221 -15.32 5.12 6.42
CA GLN A 221 -16.76 5.09 6.72
C GLN A 221 -17.62 5.73 5.63
N HIS A 222 -17.02 6.50 4.73
CA HIS A 222 -17.70 7.23 3.65
C HIS A 222 -17.47 6.62 2.26
N THR A 223 -16.64 5.59 2.18
CA THR A 223 -16.27 4.91 0.94
C THR A 223 -17.09 3.63 0.72
N GLN A 224 -17.07 3.11 -0.51
CA GLN A 224 -17.68 1.83 -0.87
C GLN A 224 -16.65 0.72 -0.71
N ASN A 225 -16.57 0.16 0.50
CA ASN A 225 -15.54 -0.81 0.85
C ASN A 225 -15.95 -2.24 0.48
N GLN A 226 -15.02 -2.96 -0.15
CA GLN A 226 -15.14 -4.38 -0.40
C GLN A 226 -13.98 -5.12 0.28
N TYR A 227 -14.29 -5.88 1.32
CA TYR A 227 -13.30 -6.66 2.07
C TYR A 227 -13.16 -8.07 1.50
N GLN A 228 -11.92 -8.50 1.29
CA GLN A 228 -11.54 -9.85 0.89
C GLN A 228 -10.60 -10.44 1.92
N CYS A 229 -11.03 -11.52 2.58
CA CYS A 229 -10.24 -12.21 3.59
C CYS A 229 -9.51 -13.40 2.99
N HIS A 230 -8.19 -13.42 3.15
CA HIS A 230 -7.31 -14.51 2.75
C HIS A 230 -6.66 -15.12 3.99
N ALA A 231 -6.86 -16.42 4.20
CA ALA A 231 -6.22 -17.19 5.26
C ALA A 231 -5.11 -18.06 4.67
N VAL A 232 -3.93 -18.04 5.29
CA VAL A 232 -2.77 -18.84 4.85
C VAL A 232 -2.28 -19.71 6.00
N GLU A 233 -2.19 -21.00 5.74
CA GLU A 233 -1.60 -21.98 6.63
C GLU A 233 -0.20 -22.32 6.12
N ASN A 234 0.85 -21.82 6.79
CA ASN A 234 2.22 -22.20 6.44
C ASN A 234 2.54 -23.58 6.98
N VAL A 235 3.44 -24.29 6.29
CA VAL A 235 3.96 -25.59 6.74
C VAL A 235 5.13 -25.44 7.71
N GLU A 236 5.86 -24.34 7.61
CA GLU A 236 6.98 -23.99 8.47
C GLU A 236 6.47 -23.51 9.84
N LYS A 237 7.29 -23.73 10.86
CA LYS A 237 7.01 -23.31 12.23
C LYS A 237 7.82 -22.07 12.59
N GLY A 238 7.22 -21.20 13.38
CA GLY A 238 7.89 -20.03 13.93
C GLY A 238 7.04 -18.76 13.90
N GLY A 239 7.39 -17.81 14.72
CA GLY A 239 6.66 -16.55 14.89
C GLY A 239 6.51 -15.76 13.58
N GLY A 240 7.56 -15.64 12.79
CA GLY A 240 7.55 -14.90 11.53
C GLY A 240 6.51 -15.35 10.48
N TYR A 241 5.93 -16.52 10.66
CA TYR A 241 4.82 -17.01 9.82
C TYR A 241 3.43 -16.64 10.38
N ARG A 242 3.35 -16.01 11.56
CA ARG A 242 2.11 -15.65 12.23
C ARG A 242 1.81 -14.16 12.07
N ARG A 243 1.51 -13.74 10.87
CA ARG A 243 1.44 -12.34 10.48
C ARG A 243 0.12 -11.98 9.78
N VAL A 244 -0.06 -10.68 9.56
CA VAL A 244 -1.13 -10.12 8.72
C VAL A 244 -0.51 -9.13 7.74
N SER A 245 -1.09 -9.05 6.55
CA SER A 245 -0.82 -7.98 5.58
C SER A 245 -2.13 -7.39 5.06
N VAL A 246 -2.08 -6.15 4.64
CA VAL A 246 -3.22 -5.42 4.08
C VAL A 246 -2.81 -4.84 2.75
N GLU A 247 -3.61 -5.07 1.72
CA GLU A 247 -3.51 -4.45 0.41
C GLU A 247 -4.79 -3.66 0.15
N ILE A 248 -4.67 -2.39 -0.19
CA ILE A 248 -5.78 -1.47 -0.41
C ILE A 248 -5.68 -0.95 -1.83
N THR A 249 -6.74 -1.09 -2.62
CA THR A 249 -6.86 -0.48 -3.94
C THR A 249 -7.92 0.62 -3.87
N ILE A 250 -7.50 1.87 -4.10
CA ILE A 250 -8.38 3.02 -4.19
C ILE A 250 -8.64 3.26 -5.67
N HIS A 251 -9.87 2.98 -6.11
CA HIS A 251 -10.27 3.09 -7.50
C HIS A 251 -10.44 4.55 -7.93
N GLY A 252 -9.96 4.88 -9.14
CA GLY A 252 -10.06 6.23 -9.69
C GLY A 252 -9.38 7.32 -8.87
N ALA A 253 -8.39 6.97 -8.04
CA ALA A 253 -7.74 7.90 -7.12
C ALA A 253 -7.17 9.16 -7.83
N PHE A 254 -6.82 9.04 -9.12
CA PHE A 254 -6.19 10.09 -9.89
C PHE A 254 -7.00 10.50 -11.14
N ASP A 255 -8.26 10.12 -11.26
CA ASP A 255 -9.07 10.41 -12.44
C ASP A 255 -9.29 11.93 -12.60
N ASP A 256 -9.54 12.64 -11.50
CA ASP A 256 -9.78 14.10 -11.46
C ASP A 256 -8.48 14.94 -11.43
N VAL A 257 -7.31 14.33 -11.38
CA VAL A 257 -6.03 15.07 -11.33
C VAL A 257 -5.66 15.54 -12.72
N GLU A 258 -5.80 16.83 -13.00
CA GLU A 258 -5.26 17.41 -14.22
C GLU A 258 -3.72 17.34 -14.20
N PRO A 259 -3.06 17.05 -15.35
CA PRO A 259 -1.61 17.07 -15.43
C PRO A 259 -1.13 18.48 -15.05
N SER A 260 -0.32 18.57 -14.02
CA SER A 260 0.23 19.85 -13.58
C SER A 260 1.07 20.44 -14.70
N ASN A 261 0.54 21.46 -15.39
CA ASN A 261 1.30 22.28 -16.32
C ASN A 261 2.32 23.14 -15.56
N THR A 262 3.27 22.50 -14.88
CA THR A 262 4.44 23.20 -14.34
C THR A 262 5.45 23.40 -15.44
N THR A 263 5.12 24.26 -16.42
CA THR A 263 6.12 25.06 -17.08
C THR A 263 6.61 26.09 -16.04
N LYS A 264 7.64 25.74 -15.28
CA LYS A 264 8.42 26.77 -14.60
C LYS A 264 9.09 27.63 -15.67
N PRO A 265 9.04 28.98 -15.53
CA PRO A 265 9.64 29.94 -16.46
C PRO A 265 11.16 29.82 -16.46
#